data_c4f634acff9c44ab0de6229b1a5ccad1
#
_entry.id   c4f634acff9c44ab0de6229b1a5ccad1
#
_cell.length_a   1.000
_cell.length_b   1.000
_cell.length_c   1.000
_cell.angle_alpha   90.00
_cell.angle_beta   90.00
_cell.angle_gamma   90.00
#
_symmetry.space_group_name_H-M   'P 1'
#
loop_
_entity.id
_entity.type
_entity.pdbx_description
1 polymer ?
#
loop_
_entity_poly.entity_id
_entity_poly.type
_entity_poly.pdbx_seq_one_letter_code
_entity_poly.pdbx_strand_id
1 'polypeptide(L)'
;MNERQFLLGPKDLARQWYNVVADLDEPPPPPLHPGTRQPAGPDDLAPIFPTSLITQEVSTDRWIPIPEEVLDVLTVWRPTPLYRPTRWEKALGTPAKIFYKWEGVSPVGSHKPNTAVLQAYYNKRQATS
;
A
#
# COMPACT_ATOMS: atom_id res chain seq x y z
N MET A 1 -18.93 -19.10 19.16
CA MET A 1 -18.70 -17.62 19.23
C MET A 1 -18.04 -17.20 17.94
N ASN A 2 -18.59 -16.26 17.18
CA ASN A 2 -17.95 -15.81 15.94
C ASN A 2 -16.77 -14.90 16.28
N GLU A 3 -15.58 -15.31 15.85
CA GLU A 3 -14.37 -14.53 16.03
C GLU A 3 -14.49 -13.17 15.29
N ARG A 4 -14.19 -12.07 15.98
CA ARG A 4 -14.36 -10.69 15.48
C ARG A 4 -13.05 -9.92 15.40
N GLN A 5 -12.02 -10.42 16.07
CA GLN A 5 -10.68 -9.83 16.07
C GLN A 5 -9.67 -10.95 15.84
N PHE A 6 -8.75 -10.68 14.91
CA PHE A 6 -7.68 -11.59 14.54
C PHE A 6 -6.35 -10.89 14.78
N LEU A 7 -5.58 -11.41 15.70
CA LEU A 7 -4.22 -10.94 15.97
C LEU A 7 -3.27 -11.67 15.02
N LEU A 8 -2.69 -10.94 14.11
CA LEU A 8 -1.73 -11.45 13.14
C LEU A 8 -0.32 -11.42 13.73
N GLY A 9 0.50 -12.39 13.40
CA GLY A 9 1.89 -12.48 13.86
C GLY A 9 2.91 -12.14 12.78
N PRO A 10 4.22 -12.14 13.09
CA PRO A 10 5.28 -11.81 12.13
C PRO A 10 5.25 -12.62 10.83
N LYS A 11 4.80 -13.87 10.87
CA LYS A 11 4.64 -14.75 9.70
C LYS A 11 3.56 -14.27 8.72
N ASP A 12 2.65 -13.41 9.18
CA ASP A 12 1.54 -12.88 8.39
C ASP A 12 1.91 -11.51 7.77
N LEU A 13 3.12 -11.03 7.98
CA LEU A 13 3.62 -9.81 7.36
C LEU A 13 3.87 -10.05 5.87
N ALA A 14 3.26 -9.21 5.02
CA ALA A 14 3.52 -9.24 3.59
C ALA A 14 4.95 -8.77 3.31
N ARG A 15 5.69 -9.52 2.49
CA ARG A 15 7.06 -9.22 2.06
C ARG A 15 7.14 -8.67 0.65
N GLN A 16 6.01 -8.59 -0.03
CA GLN A 16 5.88 -8.08 -1.39
C GLN A 16 4.63 -7.21 -1.49
N TRP A 17 4.69 -6.20 -2.34
CA TRP A 17 3.52 -5.48 -2.79
C TRP A 17 2.81 -6.29 -3.86
N TYR A 18 1.49 -6.40 -3.75
CA TYR A 18 0.67 -6.91 -4.84
C TYR A 18 0.30 -5.77 -5.78
N ASN A 19 0.70 -5.89 -7.04
CA ASN A 19 0.37 -4.93 -8.07
C ASN A 19 -0.89 -5.39 -8.81
N VAL A 20 -2.00 -4.72 -8.51
CA VAL A 20 -3.32 -5.04 -9.11
C VAL A 20 -3.35 -4.85 -10.63
N VAL A 21 -2.49 -3.98 -11.18
CA VAL A 21 -2.42 -3.72 -12.64
C VAL A 21 -2.13 -5.00 -13.43
N ALA A 22 -1.37 -5.93 -12.85
CA ALA A 22 -1.07 -7.23 -13.48
C ALA A 22 -2.31 -8.12 -13.70
N ASP A 23 -3.42 -7.84 -13.03
CA ASP A 23 -4.65 -8.63 -13.08
C ASP A 23 -5.85 -7.84 -13.61
N LEU A 24 -5.64 -6.63 -14.11
CA LEU A 24 -6.67 -5.84 -14.78
C LEU A 24 -6.74 -6.23 -16.27
N ASP A 25 -7.94 -6.38 -16.79
CA ASP A 25 -8.18 -6.62 -18.22
C ASP A 25 -7.70 -5.44 -19.08
N GLU A 26 -7.85 -4.22 -18.55
CA GLU A 26 -7.37 -3.00 -19.16
C GLU A 26 -6.55 -2.20 -18.13
N PRO A 27 -5.40 -1.64 -18.50
CA PRO A 27 -4.61 -0.80 -17.60
C PRO A 27 -5.39 0.47 -17.23
N PRO A 28 -5.20 1.01 -16.01
CA PRO A 28 -5.83 2.28 -15.64
C PRO A 28 -5.33 3.41 -16.56
N PRO A 29 -6.17 4.43 -16.82
CA PRO A 29 -5.73 5.59 -17.60
C PRO A 29 -4.57 6.29 -16.86
N PRO A 30 -3.59 6.85 -17.59
CA PRO A 30 -2.48 7.58 -16.97
C PRO A 30 -2.99 8.82 -16.21
N PRO A 31 -2.28 9.25 -15.16
CA PRO A 31 -2.58 10.51 -14.49
C PRO A 31 -2.46 11.68 -15.48
N LEU A 32 -3.25 12.72 -15.27
CA LEU A 32 -3.20 13.91 -16.13
C LEU A 32 -2.35 15.01 -15.49
N HIS A 33 -1.49 15.65 -16.28
CA HIS A 33 -0.74 16.81 -15.85
C HIS A 33 -1.70 17.97 -15.50
N PRO A 34 -1.62 18.58 -14.31
CA PRO A 34 -2.62 19.53 -13.82
C PRO A 34 -2.76 20.78 -14.70
N GLY A 35 -1.68 21.24 -15.33
CA GLY A 35 -1.68 22.43 -16.19
C GLY A 35 -2.14 22.15 -17.61
N THR A 36 -1.61 21.09 -18.25
CA THR A 36 -1.87 20.79 -19.67
C THR A 36 -3.05 19.86 -19.89
N ARG A 37 -3.46 19.11 -18.86
CA ARG A 37 -4.48 18.05 -18.93
C ARG A 37 -4.16 16.93 -19.92
N GLN A 38 -2.89 16.83 -20.33
CA GLN A 38 -2.40 15.71 -21.12
C GLN A 38 -1.90 14.59 -20.18
N PRO A 39 -1.78 13.36 -20.66
CA PRO A 39 -1.18 12.28 -19.89
C PRO A 39 0.20 12.69 -19.34
N ALA A 40 0.36 12.58 -18.02
CA ALA A 40 1.64 12.87 -17.36
C ALA A 40 2.60 11.70 -17.56
N GLY A 41 3.83 12.03 -17.97
CA GLY A 41 4.91 11.08 -18.14
C GLY A 41 5.85 11.01 -16.91
N PRO A 42 6.88 10.13 -16.96
CA PRO A 42 7.87 10.05 -15.91
C PRO A 42 8.57 11.38 -15.57
N ASP A 43 8.82 12.21 -16.57
CA ASP A 43 9.48 13.52 -16.42
C ASP A 43 8.63 14.52 -15.62
N ASP A 44 7.30 14.40 -15.72
CA ASP A 44 6.37 15.24 -14.94
C ASP A 44 6.33 14.83 -13.46
N LEU A 45 6.65 13.57 -13.17
CA LEU A 45 6.63 12.98 -11.84
C LEU A 45 7.99 13.05 -11.13
N ALA A 46 9.08 13.05 -11.88
CA ALA A 46 10.45 13.05 -11.38
C ALA A 46 10.80 14.19 -10.40
N PRO A 47 10.25 15.42 -10.52
CA PRO A 47 10.47 16.49 -9.55
C PRO A 47 9.88 16.19 -8.15
N ILE A 48 8.93 15.27 -8.06
CA ILE A 48 8.16 14.97 -6.83
C ILE A 48 8.53 13.61 -6.25
N PHE A 49 8.75 12.61 -7.12
CA PHE A 49 8.97 11.22 -6.73
C PHE A 49 10.33 10.69 -7.19
N PRO A 50 10.99 9.87 -6.37
CA PRO A 50 12.22 9.19 -6.80
C PRO A 50 11.94 8.22 -7.95
N THR A 51 12.92 8.09 -8.85
CA THR A 51 12.80 7.25 -10.06
C THR A 51 12.37 5.81 -9.76
N SER A 52 12.83 5.25 -8.64
CA SER A 52 12.44 3.89 -8.21
C SER A 52 10.94 3.75 -7.96
N LEU A 53 10.28 4.78 -7.43
CA LEU A 53 8.82 4.77 -7.23
C LEU A 53 8.07 4.96 -8.55
N ILE A 54 8.57 5.82 -9.44
CA ILE A 54 8.00 6.00 -10.78
C ILE A 54 8.07 4.68 -11.56
N THR A 55 9.19 3.97 -11.48
CA THR A 55 9.34 2.65 -12.10
C THR A 55 8.35 1.63 -11.54
N GLN A 56 8.09 1.66 -10.23
CA GLN A 56 7.09 0.78 -9.62
C GLN A 56 5.66 1.12 -10.05
N GLU A 57 5.34 2.41 -10.23
CA GLU A 57 4.02 2.86 -10.66
C GLU A 57 3.65 2.34 -12.06
N VAL A 58 4.63 2.24 -12.95
CA VAL A 58 4.42 1.77 -14.33
C VAL A 58 4.74 0.27 -14.50
N SER A 59 5.14 -0.43 -13.45
CA SER A 59 5.47 -1.85 -13.51
C SER A 59 4.24 -2.71 -13.79
N THR A 60 4.43 -3.75 -14.58
CA THR A 60 3.45 -4.82 -14.81
C THR A 60 3.75 -6.08 -14.00
N ASP A 61 4.82 -6.07 -13.19
CA ASP A 61 5.15 -7.17 -12.31
C ASP A 61 4.07 -7.33 -11.24
N ARG A 62 3.52 -8.52 -11.09
CA ARG A 62 2.45 -8.82 -10.12
C ARG A 62 2.92 -8.65 -8.68
N TRP A 63 4.16 -9.00 -8.38
CA TRP A 63 4.75 -8.97 -7.05
C TRP A 63 6.01 -8.12 -7.03
N ILE A 64 6.02 -7.06 -6.26
CA ILE A 64 7.15 -6.16 -6.10
C ILE A 64 7.73 -6.38 -4.70
N PRO A 65 9.01 -6.82 -4.56
CA PRO A 65 9.60 -7.07 -3.24
C PRO A 65 9.70 -5.78 -2.41
N ILE A 66 9.40 -5.90 -1.12
CA ILE A 66 9.61 -4.82 -0.16
C ILE A 66 11.06 -4.89 0.32
N PRO A 67 11.84 -3.79 0.26
CA PRO A 67 13.21 -3.78 0.79
C PRO A 67 13.25 -4.17 2.27
N GLU A 68 14.27 -4.93 2.69
CA GLU A 68 14.40 -5.41 4.07
C GLU A 68 14.46 -4.25 5.07
N GLU A 69 15.14 -3.15 4.74
CA GLU A 69 15.21 -1.96 5.61
C GLU A 69 13.84 -1.30 5.81
N VAL A 70 12.97 -1.36 4.80
CA VAL A 70 11.56 -0.91 4.90
C VAL A 70 10.76 -1.89 5.76
N LEU A 71 10.95 -3.20 5.58
CA LEU A 71 10.31 -4.23 6.39
C LEU A 71 10.67 -4.06 7.86
N ASP A 72 11.93 -3.83 8.20
CA ASP A 72 12.39 -3.63 9.57
C ASP A 72 11.63 -2.49 10.25
N VAL A 73 11.45 -1.36 9.56
CA VAL A 73 10.68 -0.24 10.09
C VAL A 73 9.18 -0.60 10.22
N LEU A 74 8.62 -1.24 9.21
CA LEU A 74 7.21 -1.61 9.21
C LEU A 74 6.85 -2.60 10.33
N THR A 75 7.76 -3.48 10.73
CA THR A 75 7.54 -4.46 11.82
C THR A 75 7.26 -3.81 13.18
N VAL A 76 7.57 -2.52 13.36
CA VAL A 76 7.27 -1.78 14.60
C VAL A 76 5.75 -1.77 14.89
N TRP A 77 4.91 -1.75 13.86
CA TRP A 77 3.44 -1.73 14.03
C TRP A 77 2.69 -2.73 13.16
N ARG A 78 3.34 -3.39 12.25
CA ARG A 78 2.71 -4.38 11.36
C ARG A 78 3.11 -5.80 11.73
N PRO A 79 2.24 -6.78 11.47
CA PRO A 79 0.91 -6.64 10.85
C PRO A 79 -0.11 -6.00 11.80
N THR A 80 -0.92 -5.08 11.27
CA THR A 80 -1.99 -4.43 12.05
C THR A 80 -3.14 -5.40 12.32
N PRO A 81 -3.93 -5.21 13.40
CA PRO A 81 -5.06 -6.09 13.73
C PRO A 81 -6.10 -6.15 12.61
N LEU A 82 -6.67 -7.33 12.42
CA LEU A 82 -7.77 -7.56 11.49
C LEU A 82 -9.08 -7.70 12.28
N TYR A 83 -10.10 -6.96 11.88
CA TYR A 83 -11.41 -6.97 12.51
C TYR A 83 -12.51 -7.39 11.53
N ARG A 84 -13.53 -8.09 12.07
CA ARG A 84 -14.75 -8.44 11.33
C ARG A 84 -15.95 -7.74 11.95
N PRO A 85 -16.50 -6.69 11.32
CA PRO A 85 -17.64 -5.93 11.80
C PRO A 85 -18.96 -6.66 11.51
N THR A 86 -19.24 -7.72 12.23
CA THR A 86 -20.43 -8.56 12.03
C THR A 86 -21.77 -7.80 12.12
N ARG A 87 -21.79 -6.65 12.80
CA ARG A 87 -22.99 -5.78 12.84
C ARG A 87 -23.22 -5.10 11.50
N TRP A 88 -22.17 -4.76 10.75
CA TRP A 88 -22.29 -4.20 9.40
C TRP A 88 -22.78 -5.24 8.41
N GLU A 89 -22.23 -6.45 8.48
CA GLU A 89 -22.72 -7.58 7.64
C GLU A 89 -24.23 -7.76 7.82
N LYS A 90 -24.70 -7.77 9.07
CA LYS A 90 -26.11 -7.90 9.41
C LYS A 90 -26.94 -6.70 8.92
N ALA A 91 -26.47 -5.48 9.11
CA ALA A 91 -27.17 -4.27 8.69
C ALA A 91 -27.31 -4.17 7.17
N LEU A 92 -26.31 -4.66 6.42
CA LEU A 92 -26.32 -4.70 4.95
C LEU A 92 -27.11 -5.90 4.39
N GLY A 93 -27.51 -6.85 5.23
CA GLY A 93 -28.19 -8.07 4.78
C GLY A 93 -27.36 -8.92 3.80
N THR A 94 -26.02 -8.81 3.86
CA THR A 94 -25.12 -9.48 2.92
C THR A 94 -24.63 -10.82 3.45
N PRO A 95 -24.50 -11.87 2.60
CA PRO A 95 -23.82 -13.10 2.96
C PRO A 95 -22.27 -12.95 2.98
N ALA A 96 -21.74 -11.84 2.46
CA ALA A 96 -20.30 -11.58 2.41
C ALA A 96 -19.73 -11.38 3.81
N LYS A 97 -18.51 -11.92 4.04
CA LYS A 97 -17.74 -11.64 5.24
C LYS A 97 -16.90 -10.37 5.00
N ILE A 98 -17.16 -9.32 5.79
CA ILE A 98 -16.47 -8.04 5.69
C ILE A 98 -15.33 -8.02 6.71
N PHE A 99 -14.14 -7.58 6.28
CA PHE A 99 -12.99 -7.41 7.15
C PHE A 99 -12.34 -6.05 6.92
N TYR A 100 -11.72 -5.50 7.96
CA TYR A 100 -10.86 -4.32 7.83
C TYR A 100 -9.60 -4.45 8.68
N LYS A 101 -8.51 -3.88 8.20
CA LYS A 101 -7.25 -3.71 8.93
C LYS A 101 -7.32 -2.40 9.71
N TRP A 102 -7.06 -2.47 11.01
CA TRP A 102 -7.08 -1.27 11.84
C TRP A 102 -5.69 -0.62 11.90
N GLU A 103 -5.51 0.42 11.12
CA GLU A 103 -4.24 1.15 11.02
C GLU A 103 -4.02 2.19 12.14
N GLY A 104 -4.97 2.35 13.05
CA GLY A 104 -4.85 3.24 14.21
C GLY A 104 -3.76 2.86 15.21
N VAL A 105 -3.19 1.65 15.11
CA VAL A 105 -2.06 1.19 15.95
C VAL A 105 -0.70 1.67 15.47
N SER A 106 -0.63 2.32 14.31
CA SER A 106 0.63 2.87 13.81
C SER A 106 1.14 4.03 14.68
N PRO A 107 2.43 4.38 14.62
CA PRO A 107 3.01 5.46 15.44
C PRO A 107 2.32 6.82 15.29
N VAL A 108 1.60 7.05 14.18
CA VAL A 108 0.87 8.29 13.92
C VAL A 108 -0.65 8.10 13.91
N GLY A 109 -1.15 6.94 14.32
CA GLY A 109 -2.58 6.65 14.40
C GLY A 109 -3.29 6.55 13.05
N SER A 110 -2.58 6.28 11.95
CA SER A 110 -3.16 6.18 10.60
C SER A 110 -2.35 5.26 9.67
N HIS A 111 -2.87 5.02 8.44
CA HIS A 111 -2.19 4.24 7.41
C HIS A 111 -1.02 4.97 6.73
N LYS A 112 -0.90 6.28 6.87
CA LYS A 112 0.09 7.11 6.17
C LYS A 112 1.55 6.66 6.32
N PRO A 113 2.02 6.16 7.48
CA PRO A 113 3.39 5.67 7.61
C PRO A 113 3.75 4.53 6.66
N ASN A 114 2.77 3.71 6.25
CA ASN A 114 3.01 2.61 5.32
C ASN A 114 3.57 3.09 3.98
N THR A 115 3.12 4.26 3.50
CA THR A 115 3.62 4.88 2.27
C THR A 115 4.81 5.79 2.53
N ALA A 116 4.77 6.59 3.61
CA ALA A 116 5.80 7.58 3.93
C ALA A 116 7.18 6.94 4.17
N VAL A 117 7.23 5.79 4.84
CA VAL A 117 8.49 5.05 5.08
C VAL A 117 9.14 4.63 3.76
N LEU A 118 8.34 4.11 2.83
CA LEU A 118 8.83 3.69 1.52
C LEU A 118 9.36 4.88 0.71
N GLN A 119 8.61 5.99 0.68
CA GLN A 119 9.04 7.21 0.00
C GLN A 119 10.33 7.77 0.61
N ALA A 120 10.43 7.83 1.93
CA ALA A 120 11.64 8.28 2.62
C ALA A 120 12.86 7.40 2.29
N TYR A 121 12.68 6.09 2.26
CA TYR A 121 13.72 5.14 1.90
C TYR A 121 14.27 5.39 0.49
N TYR A 122 13.41 5.47 -0.51
CA TYR A 122 13.84 5.67 -1.89
C TYR A 122 14.39 7.08 -2.16
N ASN A 123 13.83 8.11 -1.52
CA ASN A 123 14.38 9.47 -1.59
C ASN A 123 15.81 9.53 -1.02
N LYS A 124 16.04 8.90 0.13
CA LYS A 124 17.38 8.83 0.73
C LYS A 124 18.37 8.14 -0.22
N ARG A 125 17.99 7.02 -0.83
CA ARG A 125 18.87 6.29 -1.75
C ARG A 125 19.18 7.08 -3.01
N GLN A 126 18.22 7.77 -3.57
CA GLN A 126 18.43 8.61 -4.76
C GLN A 126 19.33 9.81 -4.46
N ALA A 127 19.21 10.43 -3.28
CA ALA A 127 20.04 11.56 -2.88
C ALA A 127 21.50 11.16 -2.59
N THR A 128 21.79 9.87 -2.37
CA THR A 128 23.13 9.33 -2.09
C THR A 128 23.78 8.65 -3.31
N SER A 129 23.11 8.63 -4.44
CA SER A 129 23.59 8.07 -5.73
C SER A 129 24.08 9.18 -6.62
#